data_a95ed97161e5e92d98d8ed525c6d36f6
#
_entry.id   a95ed97161e5e92d98d8ed525c6d36f6
#
_cell.length_a   1.000
_cell.length_b   1.000
_cell.length_c   1.000
_cell.angle_alpha   90.00
_cell.angle_beta   90.00
_cell.angle_gamma   90.00
#
_symmetry.space_group_name_H-M   'P 1'
#
loop_
_entity.id
_entity.type
_entity.pdbx_description
1 polymer ?
#
loop_
_entity_poly.entity_id
_entity_poly.type
_entity_poly.pdbx_seq_one_letter_code
_entity_poly.pdbx_strand_id
1 'polypeptide(L)'
;MKKYRGEMPIWVFVEVISFGDLEDLIAFYAAESGWESPIDGKSLDRVRQIRNAAAHNNCIINDLRPEEASERNVSRTPRFITDFVCRAGIGENMRKKKLANRRINQIVHLLYVYNKVVTSENTRNTRLTELYDLLHTRMSMHKDYFAGNGLLTSTHEFFVKLTDSLMDSH
;
A
#
# COMPACT_ATOMS: atom_id res chain seq x y z
N MET A 1 17.93 -26.45 -9.38
CA MET A 1 18.02 -26.77 -7.93
C MET A 1 19.23 -27.60 -7.48
N LYS A 2 20.16 -28.00 -8.37
CA LYS A 2 21.36 -28.77 -7.97
C LYS A 2 22.50 -27.94 -7.32
N LYS A 3 22.42 -26.59 -7.36
CA LYS A 3 23.51 -25.69 -6.95
C LYS A 3 23.61 -25.45 -5.43
N TYR A 4 22.55 -25.72 -4.67
CA TYR A 4 22.46 -25.40 -3.24
C TYR A 4 22.11 -26.63 -2.40
N ARG A 5 22.86 -27.75 -2.56
CA ARG A 5 22.66 -28.97 -1.77
C ARG A 5 23.00 -28.70 -0.30
N GLY A 6 21.96 -28.49 0.49
CA GLY A 6 22.04 -28.42 1.97
C GLY A 6 22.16 -27.03 2.58
N GLU A 7 22.57 -25.99 1.84
CA GLU A 7 22.73 -24.63 2.37
C GLU A 7 22.19 -23.62 1.37
N MET A 8 20.87 -23.40 1.41
CA MET A 8 20.25 -22.35 0.60
C MET A 8 20.39 -21.02 1.34
N PRO A 9 21.07 -20.00 0.76
CA PRO A 9 21.12 -18.67 1.36
C PRO A 9 19.70 -18.10 1.51
N ILE A 10 19.43 -17.39 2.60
CA ILE A 10 18.09 -16.84 2.90
C ILE A 10 17.54 -15.97 1.78
N TRP A 11 18.40 -15.21 1.11
CA TRP A 11 17.98 -14.35 0.00
C TRP A 11 17.46 -15.15 -1.21
N VAL A 12 18.04 -16.33 -1.51
CA VAL A 12 17.54 -17.23 -2.57
C VAL A 12 16.20 -17.83 -2.16
N PHE A 13 16.06 -18.19 -0.88
CA PHE A 13 14.81 -18.71 -0.33
C PHE A 13 13.68 -17.69 -0.49
N VAL A 14 13.92 -16.44 -0.09
CA VAL A 14 12.94 -15.35 -0.19
C VAL A 14 12.53 -15.03 -1.63
N GLU A 15 13.43 -15.22 -2.62
CA GLU A 15 13.10 -15.04 -4.04
C GLU A 15 12.17 -16.12 -4.60
N VAL A 16 12.16 -17.34 -4.04
CA VAL A 16 11.40 -18.48 -4.60
C VAL A 16 10.10 -18.77 -3.86
N ILE A 17 9.93 -18.29 -2.62
CA ILE A 17 8.69 -18.50 -1.86
C ILE A 17 7.59 -17.58 -2.31
N SER A 18 6.35 -17.98 -2.07
CA SER A 18 5.22 -17.07 -2.28
C SER A 18 5.20 -15.94 -1.25
N PHE A 19 4.49 -14.85 -1.56
CA PHE A 19 4.34 -13.76 -0.58
C PHE A 19 3.59 -14.24 0.69
N GLY A 20 2.67 -15.20 0.57
CA GLY A 20 2.00 -15.80 1.72
C GLY A 20 2.97 -16.57 2.61
N ASP A 21 3.83 -17.41 2.02
CA ASP A 21 4.87 -18.13 2.77
C ASP A 21 5.87 -17.16 3.44
N LEU A 22 6.13 -16.00 2.82
CA LEU A 22 6.94 -14.95 3.45
C LEU A 22 6.24 -14.33 4.67
N GLU A 23 4.92 -14.09 4.61
CA GLU A 23 4.13 -13.63 5.76
C GLU A 23 4.21 -14.64 6.91
N ASP A 24 4.04 -15.94 6.61
CA ASP A 24 4.13 -17.01 7.60
C ASP A 24 5.54 -17.13 8.18
N LEU A 25 6.58 -16.99 7.37
CA LEU A 25 7.97 -16.96 7.81
C LEU A 25 8.26 -15.79 8.78
N ILE A 26 7.77 -14.58 8.45
CA ILE A 26 7.91 -13.40 9.32
C ILE A 26 7.21 -13.63 10.66
N ALA A 27 5.98 -14.17 10.65
CA ALA A 27 5.22 -14.47 11.84
C ALA A 27 5.92 -15.54 12.70
N PHE A 28 6.39 -16.61 12.07
CA PHE A 28 7.16 -17.68 12.76
C PHE A 28 8.45 -17.12 13.41
N TYR A 29 9.25 -16.37 12.64
CA TYR A 29 10.48 -15.80 13.15
C TYR A 29 10.23 -14.84 14.32
N ALA A 30 9.21 -14.01 14.26
CA ALA A 30 8.82 -13.11 15.33
C ALA A 30 8.45 -13.89 16.60
N ALA A 31 7.67 -14.97 16.46
CA ALA A 31 7.26 -15.81 17.59
C ALA A 31 8.44 -16.53 18.25
N GLU A 32 9.37 -17.08 17.47
CA GLU A 32 10.52 -17.86 17.98
C GLU A 32 11.63 -16.98 18.54
N SER A 33 11.93 -15.83 17.91
CA SER A 33 13.06 -14.98 18.30
C SER A 33 12.69 -13.86 19.28
N GLY A 34 11.39 -13.59 19.52
CA GLY A 34 10.94 -12.43 20.25
C GLY A 34 11.16 -11.11 19.50
N TRP A 35 11.50 -11.17 18.21
CA TRP A 35 11.65 -9.98 17.37
C TRP A 35 10.28 -9.36 17.06
N GLU A 36 10.19 -8.06 17.30
CA GLU A 36 8.98 -7.33 16.91
C GLU A 36 9.05 -6.88 15.45
N SER A 37 8.15 -7.41 14.63
CA SER A 37 8.04 -6.98 13.26
C SER A 37 7.62 -5.51 13.19
N PRO A 38 8.30 -4.65 12.41
CA PRO A 38 7.89 -3.25 12.21
C PRO A 38 6.56 -3.12 11.46
N ILE A 39 6.10 -4.22 10.85
CA ILE A 39 4.86 -4.28 10.06
C ILE A 39 3.96 -5.37 10.65
N ASP A 40 2.71 -5.02 10.89
CA ASP A 40 1.70 -5.98 11.33
C ASP A 40 1.20 -6.88 10.18
N GLY A 41 0.80 -8.12 10.51
CA GLY A 41 0.37 -9.10 9.52
C GLY A 41 -0.85 -8.66 8.69
N LYS A 42 -1.74 -7.82 9.24
CA LYS A 42 -2.88 -7.31 8.48
C LYS A 42 -2.44 -6.33 7.39
N SER A 43 -1.42 -5.52 7.65
CA SER A 43 -0.84 -4.65 6.63
C SER A 43 -0.15 -5.45 5.53
N LEU A 44 0.57 -6.52 5.88
CA LEU A 44 1.19 -7.41 4.90
C LEU A 44 0.13 -8.11 4.03
N ASP A 45 -0.95 -8.63 4.62
CA ASP A 45 -2.07 -9.23 3.87
C ASP A 45 -2.70 -8.22 2.89
N ARG A 46 -2.86 -6.94 3.26
CA ARG A 46 -3.36 -5.89 2.36
C ARG A 46 -2.41 -5.65 1.18
N VAL A 47 -1.10 -5.63 1.44
CA VAL A 47 -0.07 -5.51 0.40
C VAL A 47 -0.10 -6.73 -0.52
N ARG A 48 -0.23 -7.95 0.01
CA ARG A 48 -0.38 -9.18 -0.77
C ARG A 48 -1.58 -9.11 -1.71
N GLN A 49 -2.74 -8.67 -1.19
CA GLN A 49 -3.97 -8.56 -1.99
C GLN A 49 -3.80 -7.60 -3.18
N ILE A 50 -3.20 -6.41 -2.98
CA ILE A 50 -3.00 -5.46 -4.08
C ILE A 50 -1.91 -5.92 -5.05
N ARG A 51 -0.82 -6.51 -4.52
CA ARG A 51 0.24 -7.11 -5.36
C ARG A 51 -0.31 -8.22 -6.25
N ASN A 52 -1.17 -9.09 -5.71
CA ASN A 52 -1.79 -10.15 -6.49
C ASN A 52 -2.76 -9.59 -7.53
N ALA A 53 -3.55 -8.56 -7.20
CA ALA A 53 -4.40 -7.89 -8.17
C ALA A 53 -3.59 -7.31 -9.34
N ALA A 54 -2.46 -6.66 -9.04
CA ALA A 54 -1.55 -6.13 -10.06
C ALA A 54 -0.91 -7.24 -10.91
N ALA A 55 -0.46 -8.34 -10.29
CA ALA A 55 0.15 -9.47 -10.99
C ALA A 55 -0.81 -10.19 -11.95
N HIS A 56 -2.12 -10.15 -11.65
CA HIS A 56 -3.17 -10.70 -12.51
C HIS A 56 -3.77 -9.67 -13.48
N ASN A 57 -3.13 -8.51 -13.66
CA ASN A 57 -3.62 -7.41 -14.50
C ASN A 57 -5.05 -6.95 -14.17
N ASN A 58 -5.49 -7.12 -12.92
CA ASN A 58 -6.77 -6.63 -12.46
C ASN A 58 -6.75 -5.10 -12.37
N CYS A 59 -7.86 -4.46 -12.75
CA CYS A 59 -8.01 -3.03 -12.55
C CYS A 59 -8.02 -2.71 -11.04
N ILE A 60 -6.98 -2.04 -10.57
CA ILE A 60 -6.80 -1.74 -9.12
C ILE A 60 -7.80 -0.70 -8.64
N ILE A 61 -8.29 0.16 -9.54
CA ILE A 61 -9.21 1.28 -9.22
C ILE A 61 -10.63 1.07 -9.78
N ASN A 62 -11.05 -0.18 -9.98
CA ASN A 62 -12.31 -0.50 -10.65
C ASN A 62 -13.57 -0.13 -9.84
N ASP A 63 -13.51 -0.16 -8.51
CA ASP A 63 -14.61 0.23 -7.64
C ASP A 63 -14.10 1.09 -6.49
N LEU A 64 -14.34 2.40 -6.58
CA LEU A 64 -13.89 3.40 -5.62
C LEU A 64 -15.02 3.84 -4.65
N ARG A 65 -16.19 3.23 -4.71
CA ARG A 65 -17.28 3.52 -3.78
C ARG A 65 -16.96 2.97 -2.39
N PRO A 66 -17.39 3.64 -1.31
CA PRO A 66 -17.31 3.06 0.02
C PRO A 66 -18.08 1.73 0.08
N GLU A 67 -17.51 0.71 0.69
CA GLU A 67 -18.23 -0.55 0.94
C GLU A 67 -19.42 -0.31 1.89
N GLU A 68 -20.54 -0.96 1.62
CA GLU A 68 -21.71 -0.87 2.49
C GLU A 68 -21.45 -1.49 3.88
N ALA A 69 -22.22 -1.07 4.89
CA ALA A 69 -22.02 -1.52 6.27
C ALA A 69 -22.16 -3.02 6.45
N SER A 70 -22.96 -3.70 5.61
CA SER A 70 -23.17 -5.15 5.60
C SER A 70 -21.98 -5.94 5.03
N GLU A 71 -21.18 -5.31 4.15
CA GLU A 71 -19.97 -5.89 3.58
C GLU A 71 -18.74 -5.59 4.43
N ARG A 72 -18.91 -4.75 5.47
CA ARG A 72 -17.84 -4.33 6.39
C ARG A 72 -17.41 -5.43 7.37
N ASN A 73 -17.26 -6.66 6.93
CA ASN A 73 -16.25 -7.54 7.52
C ASN A 73 -14.83 -7.00 7.30
N VAL A 74 -14.76 -5.75 6.84
CA VAL A 74 -13.53 -4.98 6.75
C VAL A 74 -13.09 -4.65 8.16
N SER A 75 -12.12 -5.36 8.64
CA SER A 75 -11.35 -5.05 9.82
C SER A 75 -11.17 -3.52 9.91
N ARG A 76 -11.70 -2.92 10.98
CA ARG A 76 -11.59 -1.48 11.26
C ARG A 76 -10.19 -0.99 10.92
N THR A 77 -10.09 0.06 10.10
CA THR A 77 -8.79 0.62 9.71
C THR A 77 -7.96 0.90 10.97
N PRO A 78 -6.75 0.35 11.07
CA PRO A 78 -5.90 0.56 12.24
C PRO A 78 -5.61 2.05 12.47
N ARG A 79 -5.45 2.43 13.75
CA ARG A 79 -5.18 3.83 14.12
C ARG A 79 -3.92 4.37 13.44
N PHE A 80 -2.86 3.58 13.38
CA PHE A 80 -1.61 4.01 12.75
C PHE A 80 -1.75 4.34 11.26
N ILE A 81 -2.64 3.67 10.52
CA ILE A 81 -2.99 4.00 9.12
C ILE A 81 -3.76 5.33 9.08
N THR A 82 -4.72 5.51 9.99
CA THR A 82 -5.46 6.77 10.09
C THR A 82 -4.53 7.94 10.42
N ASP A 83 -3.59 7.73 11.33
CA ASP A 83 -2.59 8.73 11.73
C ASP A 83 -1.61 9.02 10.57
N PHE A 84 -1.20 8.00 9.81
CA PHE A 84 -0.38 8.15 8.61
C PHE A 84 -1.03 9.09 7.59
N VAL A 85 -2.32 8.85 7.28
CA VAL A 85 -3.07 9.70 6.35
C VAL A 85 -3.37 11.08 6.96
N CYS A 86 -3.52 11.18 8.28
CA CYS A 86 -3.73 12.44 8.99
C CYS A 86 -2.55 13.39 8.83
N ARG A 87 -1.32 12.88 8.89
CA ARG A 87 -0.09 13.68 8.71
C ARG A 87 0.00 14.34 7.35
N ALA A 88 -0.64 13.79 6.34
CA ALA A 88 -0.75 14.40 5.00
C ALA A 88 -1.78 15.56 4.93
N GLY A 89 -2.26 16.07 6.04
CA GLY A 89 -3.20 17.19 6.06
C GLY A 89 -4.59 16.87 5.49
N ILE A 90 -4.92 15.57 5.33
CA ILE A 90 -6.20 15.12 4.76
C ILE A 90 -7.29 15.21 5.83
N GLY A 91 -8.35 15.96 5.55
CA GLY A 91 -9.46 16.19 6.48
C GLY A 91 -10.22 14.92 6.87
N GLU A 92 -10.80 14.89 8.06
CA GLU A 92 -11.45 13.72 8.67
C GLU A 92 -12.51 13.07 7.77
N ASN A 93 -13.39 13.89 7.17
CA ASN A 93 -14.46 13.39 6.30
C ASN A 93 -13.89 12.66 5.06
N MET A 94 -12.85 13.21 4.45
CA MET A 94 -12.18 12.57 3.31
C MET A 94 -11.50 11.27 3.74
N ARG A 95 -10.77 11.28 4.86
CA ARG A 95 -10.14 10.07 5.41
C ARG A 95 -11.15 8.95 5.64
N LYS A 96 -12.25 9.24 6.35
CA LYS A 96 -13.29 8.25 6.65
C LYS A 96 -13.89 7.64 5.37
N LYS A 97 -14.26 8.50 4.40
CA LYS A 97 -14.85 8.05 3.13
C LYS A 97 -13.86 7.22 2.29
N LYS A 98 -12.60 7.69 2.16
CA LYS A 98 -11.61 7.02 1.31
C LYS A 98 -11.09 5.73 1.93
N LEU A 99 -10.79 5.72 3.23
CA LEU A 99 -10.34 4.50 3.92
C LEU A 99 -11.46 3.45 4.10
N ALA A 100 -12.73 3.81 3.93
CA ALA A 100 -13.83 2.86 3.87
C ALA A 100 -13.89 2.08 2.54
N ASN A 101 -13.18 2.54 1.50
CA ASN A 101 -13.05 1.79 0.25
C ASN A 101 -11.90 0.79 0.37
N ARG A 102 -12.17 -0.48 0.05
CA ARG A 102 -11.19 -1.56 0.17
C ARG A 102 -9.92 -1.31 -0.66
N ARG A 103 -10.06 -0.87 -1.91
CA ARG A 103 -8.91 -0.67 -2.80
C ARG A 103 -8.05 0.50 -2.37
N ILE A 104 -8.68 1.62 -2.00
CA ILE A 104 -7.95 2.78 -1.47
C ILE A 104 -7.24 2.39 -0.17
N ASN A 105 -7.90 1.67 0.72
CA ASN A 105 -7.30 1.18 1.96
C ASN A 105 -6.07 0.29 1.71
N GLN A 106 -6.14 -0.63 0.74
CA GLN A 106 -5.02 -1.48 0.34
C GLN A 106 -3.83 -0.67 -0.19
N ILE A 107 -4.09 0.34 -1.05
CA ILE A 107 -3.03 1.23 -1.58
C ILE A 107 -2.39 2.03 -0.44
N VAL A 108 -3.17 2.54 0.51
CA VAL A 108 -2.65 3.26 1.67
C VAL A 108 -1.76 2.36 2.53
N HIS A 109 -2.16 1.11 2.77
CA HIS A 109 -1.32 0.14 3.47
C HIS A 109 -0.02 -0.15 2.70
N LEU A 110 -0.07 -0.27 1.36
CA LEU A 110 1.12 -0.43 0.53
C LEU A 110 2.09 0.76 0.71
N LEU A 111 1.59 1.99 0.63
CA LEU A 111 2.42 3.19 0.82
C LEU A 111 3.00 3.29 2.24
N TYR A 112 2.21 2.93 3.25
CA TYR A 112 2.66 2.87 4.63
C TYR A 112 3.78 1.84 4.83
N VAL A 113 3.58 0.60 4.36
CA VAL A 113 4.58 -0.48 4.43
C VAL A 113 5.83 -0.10 3.66
N TYR A 114 5.68 0.43 2.45
CA TYR A 114 6.79 0.92 1.63
C TYR A 114 7.64 1.94 2.40
N ASN A 115 7.01 2.94 3.00
CA ASN A 115 7.69 3.98 3.77
C ASN A 115 8.40 3.45 5.03
N LYS A 116 7.92 2.33 5.59
CA LYS A 116 8.52 1.69 6.77
C LYS A 116 9.68 0.76 6.43
N VAL A 117 9.62 0.07 5.30
CA VAL A 117 10.54 -1.03 4.97
C VAL A 117 11.68 -0.58 4.06
N VAL A 118 11.41 0.35 3.14
CA VAL A 118 12.43 0.81 2.20
C VAL A 118 13.34 1.85 2.88
N THR A 119 14.53 1.40 3.28
CA THR A 119 15.52 2.23 3.97
C THR A 119 16.46 2.97 3.03
N SER A 120 16.62 2.49 1.78
CA SER A 120 17.44 3.15 0.76
C SER A 120 16.75 4.43 0.27
N GLU A 121 17.32 5.59 0.58
CA GLU A 121 16.80 6.90 0.11
C GLU A 121 16.68 6.96 -1.41
N ASN A 122 17.70 6.50 -2.13
CA ASN A 122 17.69 6.52 -3.59
C ASN A 122 16.52 5.70 -4.16
N THR A 123 16.30 4.48 -3.65
CA THR A 123 15.19 3.63 -4.09
C THR A 123 13.85 4.27 -3.74
N ARG A 124 13.72 4.82 -2.52
CA ARG A 124 12.53 5.49 -2.05
C ARG A 124 12.20 6.69 -2.94
N ASN A 125 13.15 7.59 -3.13
CA ASN A 125 12.96 8.82 -3.91
C ASN A 125 12.61 8.51 -5.36
N THR A 126 13.28 7.54 -5.98
CA THR A 126 12.97 7.14 -7.36
C THR A 126 11.51 6.70 -7.49
N ARG A 127 11.02 5.82 -6.60
CA ARG A 127 9.63 5.31 -6.69
C ARG A 127 8.58 6.33 -6.30
N LEU A 128 8.87 7.18 -5.32
CA LEU A 128 7.96 8.28 -4.97
C LEU A 128 7.90 9.32 -6.09
N THR A 129 9.00 9.63 -6.76
CA THR A 129 9.02 10.50 -7.95
C THR A 129 8.17 9.90 -9.08
N GLU A 130 8.29 8.61 -9.36
CA GLU A 130 7.45 7.94 -10.36
C GLU A 130 5.94 8.05 -10.02
N LEU A 131 5.58 7.88 -8.75
CA LEU A 131 4.21 8.05 -8.29
C LEU A 131 3.74 9.51 -8.38
N TYR A 132 4.61 10.44 -7.99
CA TYR A 132 4.37 11.87 -8.12
C TYR A 132 4.11 12.26 -9.58
N ASP A 133 4.96 11.84 -10.51
CA ASP A 133 4.80 12.11 -11.94
C ASP A 133 3.52 11.49 -12.50
N LEU A 134 3.15 10.31 -12.04
CA LEU A 134 1.87 9.70 -12.42
C LEU A 134 0.69 10.60 -12.02
N LEU A 135 0.66 11.08 -10.79
CA LEU A 135 -0.46 11.84 -10.24
C LEU A 135 -0.47 13.30 -10.71
N HIS A 136 0.68 13.97 -10.68
CA HIS A 136 0.78 15.41 -10.97
C HIS A 136 0.93 15.72 -12.46
N THR A 137 1.59 14.85 -13.23
CA THR A 137 1.82 15.08 -14.66
C THR A 137 0.82 14.30 -15.50
N ARG A 138 0.94 12.97 -15.50
CA ARG A 138 0.18 12.13 -16.44
C ARG A 138 -1.33 12.18 -16.20
N MET A 139 -1.78 12.01 -14.95
CA MET A 139 -3.22 12.09 -14.63
C MET A 139 -3.75 13.52 -14.77
N SER A 140 -2.95 14.53 -14.42
CA SER A 140 -3.34 15.92 -14.52
C SER A 140 -3.48 16.41 -15.96
N MET A 141 -2.67 15.91 -16.89
CA MET A 141 -2.81 16.18 -18.34
C MET A 141 -4.11 15.61 -18.92
N HIS A 142 -4.70 14.61 -18.29
CA HIS A 142 -5.92 13.94 -18.72
C HIS A 142 -7.08 14.14 -17.75
N LYS A 143 -7.11 15.26 -17.02
CA LYS A 143 -8.21 15.60 -16.10
C LYS A 143 -9.59 15.63 -16.73
N ASP A 144 -9.67 15.97 -18.00
CA ASP A 144 -10.86 15.96 -18.80
C ASP A 144 -11.55 14.58 -18.84
N TYR A 145 -10.78 13.48 -18.79
CA TYR A 145 -11.32 12.12 -18.80
C TYR A 145 -12.13 11.76 -17.54
N PHE A 146 -11.86 12.41 -16.43
CA PHE A 146 -12.53 12.12 -15.16
C PHE A 146 -13.15 13.35 -14.46
N ALA A 147 -13.07 14.54 -15.07
CA ALA A 147 -13.60 15.78 -14.48
C ALA A 147 -15.10 15.70 -14.15
N GLY A 148 -15.88 14.94 -14.94
CA GLY A 148 -17.29 14.68 -14.68
C GLY A 148 -17.58 13.67 -13.56
N ASN A 149 -16.55 13.02 -13.00
CA ASN A 149 -16.68 11.99 -11.97
C ASN A 149 -16.08 12.45 -10.65
N GLY A 150 -16.91 13.01 -9.76
CA GLY A 150 -16.46 13.53 -8.45
C GLY A 150 -15.79 12.48 -7.55
N LEU A 151 -16.09 11.19 -7.74
CA LEU A 151 -15.44 10.12 -6.98
C LEU A 151 -13.98 9.91 -7.43
N LEU A 152 -13.73 9.90 -8.73
CA LEU A 152 -12.38 9.82 -9.30
C LEU A 152 -11.58 11.08 -8.96
N THR A 153 -12.14 12.26 -9.17
CA THR A 153 -11.49 13.55 -8.85
C THR A 153 -11.06 13.59 -7.37
N SER A 154 -11.98 13.29 -6.46
CA SER A 154 -11.67 13.31 -5.02
C SER A 154 -10.71 12.20 -4.59
N THR A 155 -10.63 11.10 -5.33
CA THR A 155 -9.65 10.04 -5.08
C THR A 155 -8.27 10.46 -5.58
N HIS A 156 -8.19 11.09 -6.74
CA HIS A 156 -6.96 11.70 -7.24
C HIS A 156 -6.41 12.73 -6.25
N GLU A 157 -7.23 13.69 -5.79
CA GLU A 157 -6.84 14.69 -4.79
C GLU A 157 -6.35 14.06 -3.48
N PHE A 158 -6.97 12.98 -3.05
CA PHE A 158 -6.55 12.23 -1.86
C PHE A 158 -5.14 11.68 -2.02
N PHE A 159 -4.84 11.01 -3.15
CA PHE A 159 -3.51 10.45 -3.38
C PHE A 159 -2.46 11.51 -3.70
N VAL A 160 -2.81 12.61 -4.35
CA VAL A 160 -1.92 13.77 -4.53
C VAL A 160 -1.43 14.25 -3.17
N LYS A 161 -2.33 14.60 -2.24
CA LYS A 161 -1.96 15.08 -0.89
C LYS A 161 -1.11 14.07 -0.12
N LEU A 162 -1.44 12.78 -0.23
CA LEU A 162 -0.67 11.74 0.46
C LEU A 162 0.75 11.61 -0.11
N THR A 163 0.89 11.68 -1.44
CA THR A 163 2.21 11.59 -2.10
C THR A 163 3.05 12.84 -1.82
N ASP A 164 2.47 14.02 -1.87
CA ASP A 164 3.16 15.27 -1.53
C ASP A 164 3.74 15.21 -0.11
N SER A 165 2.94 14.78 0.86
CA SER A 165 3.40 14.60 2.25
C SER A 165 4.53 13.59 2.39
N LEU A 166 4.56 12.55 1.55
CA LEU A 166 5.65 11.57 1.55
C LEU A 166 6.93 12.13 0.93
N MET A 167 6.81 13.01 -0.05
CA MET A 167 7.95 13.72 -0.66
C MET A 167 8.54 14.76 0.29
N ASP A 168 7.70 15.51 1.02
CA ASP A 168 8.11 16.58 1.96
C ASP A 168 8.73 16.02 3.26
N SER A 169 8.50 14.76 3.58
CA SER A 169 8.97 14.13 4.83
C SER A 169 10.45 13.75 4.79
N HIS A 170 11.15 14.15 3.74
CA HIS A 170 12.55 13.83 3.44
C HIS A 170 13.26 15.02 2.81
#